data_9f55aeb273f1f94fdd9b9063fb05e11d
#
_entry.id   9f55aeb273f1f94fdd9b9063fb05e11d
#
_cell.length_a   1.000
_cell.length_b   1.000
_cell.length_c   1.000
_cell.angle_alpha   90.00
_cell.angle_beta   90.00
_cell.angle_gamma   90.00
#
_symmetry.space_group_name_H-M   'P 1'
#
loop_
_entity.id
_entity.type
_entity.pdbx_description
1 polymer ?
#
loop_
_entity_poly.entity_id
_entity_poly.type
_entity_poly.pdbx_seq_one_letter_code
_entity_poly.pdbx_strand_id
1 'polypeptide(L)'
;MADLIDTTEMYLKTILELEEDGVTPLRARIVDRLGHSGPTVSQTVARMERDGLLHVMGDRRLELTDTGRAHATEVLRKHRLAERLLLDVIGMEWAQVHD
;
A
#
# COMPACT_ATOMS: atom_id res chain seq x y z
N MET A 1 -10.12 5.66 17.63
CA MET A 1 -10.60 4.88 16.51
C MET A 1 -9.44 4.11 15.88
N ALA A 2 -9.67 2.90 15.55
CA ALA A 2 -8.64 2.10 14.90
C ALA A 2 -8.37 2.63 13.50
N ASP A 3 -7.13 2.60 13.10
CA ASP A 3 -6.76 2.93 11.74
C ASP A 3 -7.32 1.87 10.80
N LEU A 4 -7.78 2.31 9.64
CA LEU A 4 -8.28 1.40 8.62
C LEU A 4 -7.18 0.58 8.00
N ILE A 5 -5.95 1.12 7.98
CA ILE A 5 -4.79 0.47 7.38
C ILE A 5 -3.62 0.59 8.35
N ASP A 6 -3.05 -0.54 8.76
CA ASP A 6 -1.84 -0.53 9.58
C ASP A 6 -0.59 -0.41 8.69
N THR A 7 0.58 -0.37 9.32
CA THR A 7 1.84 -0.17 8.60
C THR A 7 2.12 -1.28 7.60
N THR A 8 1.89 -2.53 7.98
CA THR A 8 2.10 -3.67 7.09
C THR A 8 1.19 -3.57 5.88
N GLU A 9 -0.08 -3.27 6.10
CA GLU A 9 -1.05 -3.12 5.02
C GLU A 9 -0.67 -1.98 4.09
N MET A 10 -0.18 -0.87 4.65
CA MET A 10 0.26 0.27 3.86
C MET A 10 1.42 -0.09 2.94
N TYR A 11 2.37 -0.89 3.44
CA TYR A 11 3.50 -1.35 2.63
C TYR A 11 3.06 -2.31 1.54
N LEU A 12 2.18 -3.25 1.86
CA LEU A 12 1.64 -4.19 0.87
C LEU A 12 0.92 -3.44 -0.26
N LYS A 13 0.08 -2.50 0.11
CA LYS A 13 -0.64 -1.66 -0.86
C LYS A 13 0.34 -0.90 -1.75
N THR A 14 1.36 -0.30 -1.14
CA THR A 14 2.35 0.50 -1.88
C THR A 14 3.11 -0.36 -2.89
N ILE A 15 3.53 -1.56 -2.48
CA ILE A 15 4.25 -2.47 -3.38
C ILE A 15 3.37 -2.86 -4.57
N LEU A 16 2.10 -3.19 -4.31
CA LEU A 16 1.18 -3.57 -5.37
C LEU A 16 0.92 -2.40 -6.32
N GLU A 17 0.77 -1.19 -5.79
CA GLU A 17 0.59 0.00 -6.62
C GLU A 17 1.81 0.27 -7.50
N LEU A 18 3.01 0.09 -6.95
CA LEU A 18 4.22 0.23 -7.74
C LEU A 18 4.23 -0.75 -8.91
N GLU A 19 3.86 -2.01 -8.66
CA GLU A 19 3.76 -3.00 -9.74
C GLU A 19 2.75 -2.58 -10.81
N GLU A 20 1.59 -2.10 -10.37
CA GLU A 20 0.54 -1.66 -11.31
C GLU A 20 1.00 -0.48 -12.16
N ASP A 21 1.81 0.38 -11.58
CA ASP A 21 2.35 1.56 -12.27
C ASP A 21 3.54 1.23 -13.17
N GLY A 22 3.97 -0.03 -13.20
CA GLY A 22 5.13 -0.44 -13.98
C GLY A 22 6.45 -0.02 -13.36
N VAL A 23 6.46 0.30 -12.07
CA VAL A 23 7.66 0.73 -11.35
C VAL A 23 8.19 -0.45 -10.54
N THR A 24 9.47 -0.76 -10.68
CA THR A 24 10.09 -1.84 -9.92
C THR A 24 10.00 -1.56 -8.42
N PRO A 25 9.41 -2.47 -7.63
CA PRO A 25 9.30 -2.25 -6.19
C PRO A 25 10.65 -2.40 -5.51
N LEU A 26 11.15 -1.29 -4.97
CA LEU A 26 12.40 -1.23 -4.22
C LEU A 26 12.12 -0.50 -2.91
N ARG A 27 12.95 -0.78 -1.88
CA ARG A 27 12.83 -0.05 -0.60
C ARG A 27 12.90 1.45 -0.79
N ALA A 28 13.76 1.91 -1.70
CA ALA A 28 13.89 3.35 -1.99
C ALA A 28 12.58 3.96 -2.48
N ARG A 29 11.80 3.20 -3.23
CA ARG A 29 10.49 3.69 -3.72
C ARG A 29 9.48 3.82 -2.59
N ILE A 30 9.54 2.92 -1.62
CA ILE A 30 8.67 3.01 -0.45
C ILE A 30 9.04 4.22 0.40
N VAL A 31 10.34 4.46 0.58
CA VAL A 31 10.82 5.68 1.26
C VAL A 31 10.22 6.92 0.61
N ASP A 32 10.29 6.99 -0.72
CA ASP A 32 9.78 8.15 -1.46
C ASP A 32 8.26 8.29 -1.30
N ARG A 33 7.53 7.19 -1.37
CA ARG A 33 6.07 7.22 -1.36
C ARG A 33 5.49 7.48 0.02
N LEU A 34 6.09 6.91 1.06
CA LEU A 34 5.53 6.97 2.40
C LEU A 34 6.21 8.00 3.30
N GLY A 35 7.36 8.51 2.91
CA GLY A 35 8.10 9.46 3.72
C GLY A 35 8.72 8.84 4.96
N HIS A 36 8.84 7.51 5.02
CA HIS A 36 9.52 6.82 6.11
C HIS A 36 11.02 6.84 5.90
N SER A 37 11.78 6.79 6.99
CA SER A 37 13.25 6.74 6.88
C SER A 37 13.70 5.41 6.28
N GLY A 38 14.89 5.41 5.66
CA GLY A 38 15.48 4.19 5.12
C GLY A 38 15.57 3.05 6.13
N PRO A 39 16.11 3.30 7.33
CA PRO A 39 16.16 2.25 8.37
C PRO A 39 14.79 1.70 8.75
N THR A 40 13.77 2.56 8.85
CA THR A 40 12.41 2.13 9.17
C THR A 40 11.87 1.21 8.07
N VAL A 41 12.05 1.61 6.81
CA VAL A 41 11.60 0.79 5.68
C VAL A 41 12.33 -0.56 5.67
N SER A 42 13.65 -0.56 5.88
CA SER A 42 14.43 -1.80 5.89
C SER A 42 13.98 -2.75 7.00
N GLN A 43 13.70 -2.23 8.19
CA GLN A 43 13.21 -3.04 9.31
C GLN A 43 11.82 -3.62 9.02
N THR A 44 10.93 -2.81 8.47
CA THR A 44 9.57 -3.25 8.15
C THR A 44 9.59 -4.31 7.05
N VAL A 45 10.39 -4.10 6.01
CA VAL A 45 10.53 -5.06 4.92
C VAL A 45 11.09 -6.39 5.43
N ALA A 46 12.12 -6.35 6.30
CA ALA A 46 12.70 -7.56 6.87
C ALA A 46 11.66 -8.32 7.69
N ARG A 47 10.84 -7.63 8.47
CA ARG A 47 9.77 -8.26 9.23
C ARG A 47 8.73 -8.90 8.32
N MET A 48 8.34 -8.21 7.26
CA MET A 48 7.38 -8.74 6.30
C MET A 48 7.92 -9.97 5.58
N GLU A 49 9.22 -10.00 5.30
CA GLU A 49 9.84 -11.18 4.70
C GLU A 49 9.80 -12.35 5.68
N ARG A 50 10.11 -12.13 6.95
CA ARG A 50 10.00 -13.18 7.97
C ARG A 50 8.58 -13.71 8.11
N ASP A 51 7.60 -12.82 7.95
CA ASP A 51 6.18 -13.19 8.06
C ASP A 51 5.64 -13.84 6.80
N GLY A 52 6.47 -14.04 5.79
CA GLY A 52 6.08 -14.74 4.57
C GLY A 52 5.24 -13.91 3.61
N LEU A 53 5.33 -12.58 3.69
CA LEU A 53 4.52 -11.70 2.85
C LEU A 53 5.25 -11.25 1.59
N LEU A 54 6.58 -11.24 1.61
CA LEU A 54 7.37 -10.85 0.46
C LEU A 54 8.75 -11.52 0.50
N HIS A 55 9.45 -11.44 -0.63
CA HIS A 55 10.86 -11.84 -0.74
C HIS A 55 11.67 -10.65 -1.22
N VAL A 56 12.85 -10.48 -0.64
CA VAL A 56 13.84 -9.54 -1.17
C VAL A 56 14.71 -10.32 -2.13
N MET A 57 14.61 -10.01 -3.40
CA MET A 57 15.33 -10.72 -4.46
C MET A 57 16.81 -10.29 -4.50
N GLY A 58 17.62 -11.06 -5.23
CA GLY A 58 19.07 -10.78 -5.31
C GLY A 58 19.41 -9.42 -5.89
N ASP A 59 18.54 -8.86 -6.73
CA ASP A 59 18.68 -7.52 -7.30
C ASP A 59 17.99 -6.43 -6.45
N ARG A 60 17.64 -6.77 -5.19
CA ARG A 60 16.96 -5.90 -4.24
C ARG A 60 15.49 -5.63 -4.55
N ARG A 61 14.96 -6.18 -5.62
CA ARG A 61 13.55 -6.06 -5.95
C ARG A 61 12.72 -6.77 -4.89
N LEU A 62 11.62 -6.14 -4.49
CA LEU A 62 10.66 -6.74 -3.56
C LEU A 62 9.61 -7.48 -4.37
N GLU A 63 9.36 -8.73 -3.97
CA GLU A 63 8.37 -9.57 -4.68
C GLU A 63 7.40 -10.10 -3.65
N LEU A 64 6.11 -9.84 -3.86
CA LEU A 64 5.06 -10.35 -2.97
C LEU A 64 4.93 -11.85 -3.14
N THR A 65 4.80 -12.55 -2.00
CA THR A 65 4.41 -13.96 -2.03
C THR A 65 2.92 -14.04 -2.40
N ASP A 66 2.44 -15.25 -2.65
CA ASP A 66 1.01 -15.44 -2.89
C ASP A 66 0.18 -14.92 -1.72
N THR A 67 0.61 -15.19 -0.49
CA THR A 67 -0.05 -14.69 0.71
C THR A 67 0.00 -13.17 0.78
N GLY A 68 1.17 -12.59 0.53
CA GLY A 68 1.32 -11.14 0.52
C GLY A 68 0.49 -10.47 -0.55
N ARG A 69 0.45 -11.07 -1.74
CA ARG A 69 -0.33 -10.53 -2.85
C ARG A 69 -1.82 -10.57 -2.57
N ALA A 70 -2.30 -11.65 -1.97
CA ALA A 70 -3.72 -11.75 -1.60
C ALA A 70 -4.08 -10.66 -0.58
N HIS A 71 -3.24 -10.45 0.42
CA HIS A 71 -3.43 -9.38 1.41
C HIS A 71 -3.40 -8.01 0.76
N ALA A 72 -2.40 -7.76 -0.10
CA ALA A 72 -2.23 -6.47 -0.77
C ALA A 72 -3.44 -6.15 -1.63
N THR A 73 -3.95 -7.13 -2.37
CA THR A 73 -5.13 -6.96 -3.22
C THR A 73 -6.36 -6.60 -2.39
N GLU A 74 -6.54 -7.26 -1.26
CA GLU A 74 -7.65 -6.99 -0.37
C GLU A 74 -7.58 -5.59 0.23
N VAL A 75 -6.39 -5.18 0.69
CA VAL A 75 -6.17 -3.85 1.25
C VAL A 75 -6.43 -2.78 0.20
N LEU A 76 -5.91 -2.97 -1.01
CA LEU A 76 -6.06 -2.00 -2.08
C LEU A 76 -7.53 -1.84 -2.47
N ARG A 77 -8.25 -2.95 -2.53
CA ARG A 77 -9.68 -2.92 -2.85
C ARG A 77 -10.47 -2.16 -1.79
N LYS A 78 -10.20 -2.42 -0.52
CA LYS A 78 -10.87 -1.72 0.58
C LYS A 78 -10.56 -0.22 0.55
N HIS A 79 -9.32 0.11 0.27
CA HIS A 79 -8.89 1.51 0.21
C HIS A 79 -9.58 2.24 -0.94
N ARG A 80 -9.61 1.65 -2.12
CA ARG A 80 -10.27 2.24 -3.29
C ARG A 80 -11.76 2.40 -3.07
N LEU A 81 -12.39 1.42 -2.44
CA LEU A 81 -13.81 1.50 -2.14
C LEU A 81 -14.11 2.64 -1.16
N ALA A 82 -13.30 2.78 -0.11
CA ALA A 82 -13.47 3.86 0.86
C ALA A 82 -13.31 5.23 0.20
N GLU A 83 -12.32 5.39 -0.67
CA GLU A 83 -12.11 6.64 -1.40
C GLU A 83 -13.30 6.96 -2.29
N ARG A 84 -13.82 5.96 -2.98
CA ARG A 84 -14.97 6.16 -3.87
C ARG A 84 -16.20 6.59 -3.10
N LEU A 85 -16.47 5.96 -1.97
CA LEU A 85 -17.60 6.33 -1.14
C LEU A 85 -17.48 7.76 -0.63
N LEU A 86 -16.29 8.15 -0.23
CA LEU A 86 -16.05 9.52 0.25
C LEU A 86 -16.27 10.53 -0.87
N LEU A 87 -15.78 10.25 -2.07
CA LEU A 87 -15.95 11.13 -3.21
C LEU A 87 -17.44 11.27 -3.59
N ASP A 88 -18.19 10.18 -3.55
CA ASP A 88 -19.61 10.18 -3.85
C ASP A 88 -20.37 11.06 -2.84
N VAL A 89 -20.05 10.96 -1.56
CA VAL A 89 -20.68 11.77 -0.53
C VAL A 89 -20.35 13.25 -0.72
N ILE A 90 -19.09 13.57 -0.98
CA ILE A 90 -18.66 14.95 -1.24
C ILE A 90 -19.35 15.50 -2.49
N GLY A 91 -19.45 14.69 -3.54
CA GLY A 91 -20.11 15.08 -4.76
C GLY A 91 -21.58 15.42 -4.55
N MET A 92 -22.28 14.64 -3.71
CA MET A 92 -23.68 14.90 -3.39
C MET A 92 -23.84 16.22 -2.63
N GLU A 93 -23.00 16.45 -1.64
CA GLU A 93 -23.05 17.70 -0.87
C GLU A 93 -22.79 18.91 -1.76
N TRP A 94 -21.81 18.78 -2.63
CA TRP A 94 -21.46 19.85 -3.55
C TRP A 94 -22.64 20.17 -4.49
N ALA A 95 -23.28 19.15 -5.03
CA ALA A 95 -24.43 19.32 -5.91
C ALA A 95 -25.58 20.02 -5.18
N GLN A 96 -25.82 19.69 -3.91
CA GLN A 96 -26.86 20.31 -3.10
C GLN A 96 -26.59 21.78 -2.86
N VAL A 97 -25.32 22.11 -2.64
CA VAL A 97 -24.94 23.51 -2.38
C VAL A 97 -25.15 24.39 -3.60
N HIS A 98 -25.01 23.83 -4.78
CA HIS A 98 -25.12 24.59 -6.04
C HIS A 98 -26.52 24.61 -6.64
N ASP A 99 -27.43 23.92 -6.03
CA ASP A 99 -28.83 24.03 -6.44
C ASP A 99 -29.47 25.27 -5.78
#